data_0ea1baec07203d6107c9ef19b5398554
#
_entry.id   0ea1baec07203d6107c9ef19b5398554
#
_cell.length_a   1.000
_cell.length_b   1.000
_cell.length_c   1.000
_cell.angle_alpha   90.00
_cell.angle_beta   90.00
_cell.angle_gamma   90.00
#
_symmetry.space_group_name_H-M   'P 1'
#
loop_
_entity.id
_entity.type
_entity.pdbx_description
1 polymer ?
#
loop_
_entity_poly.entity_id
_entity_poly.type
_entity_poly.pdbx_seq_one_letter_code
_entity_poly.pdbx_strand_id
1 'polypeptide(L)'
;MDLKDFHKAFDHILNKIKNEENFAFTRFSDGELFILQNKHLLLSNDHYITGDVSGRNIYTEEEQKEFKPEEHQFYREKLTEAFLHNQEGYFKGICTATDGHVGRENFEWMLELHGGDHPNLTYSNLLINANYHRFVEEMAPLFAGRDILYVANKLANISKLPFEIEKTFEIGTNCMINNYNVVEQVKNYIDKNRLKGYIVLCSAASLSNYVIYECYRENSQNTFLDIGSCLNPLLDLEGWKHTRGYLTSYWLNAQSPFGSQVDVWS
;
A
#
# COMPACT_ATOMS: atom_id res chain seq x y z
N MET A 1 -18.31 4.48 7.37
CA MET A 1 -17.79 3.73 6.21
C MET A 1 -18.82 2.66 5.83
N ASP A 2 -19.41 2.73 4.64
CA ASP A 2 -20.34 1.70 4.20
C ASP A 2 -19.53 0.48 3.71
N LEU A 3 -19.49 -0.57 4.53
CA LEU A 3 -18.72 -1.78 4.28
C LEU A 3 -19.16 -2.58 3.03
N LYS A 4 -20.22 -2.16 2.35
CA LYS A 4 -20.78 -2.87 1.20
C LYS A 4 -20.41 -2.27 -0.15
N ASP A 5 -19.70 -1.14 -0.19
CA ASP A 5 -19.52 -0.41 -1.44
C ASP A 5 -18.07 -0.10 -1.81
N PHE A 6 -17.21 -1.12 -1.71
CA PHE A 6 -15.81 -1.00 -2.11
C PHE A 6 -15.63 -0.71 -3.61
N HIS A 7 -16.60 -1.03 -4.47
CA HIS A 7 -16.57 -0.64 -5.88
C HIS A 7 -16.75 0.88 -6.05
N LYS A 8 -17.68 1.50 -5.31
CA LYS A 8 -17.83 2.97 -5.32
C LYS A 8 -16.60 3.67 -4.74
N ALA A 9 -15.99 3.09 -3.71
CA ALA A 9 -14.75 3.64 -3.17
C ALA A 9 -13.62 3.58 -4.21
N PHE A 10 -13.53 2.50 -4.98
CA PHE A 10 -12.61 2.41 -6.12
C PHE A 10 -12.94 3.45 -7.19
N ASP A 11 -14.22 3.59 -7.58
CA ASP A 11 -14.67 4.59 -8.55
C ASP A 11 -14.29 6.02 -8.10
N HIS A 12 -14.39 6.31 -6.81
CA HIS A 12 -14.00 7.61 -6.28
C HIS A 12 -12.52 7.91 -6.54
N ILE A 13 -11.62 6.98 -6.23
CA ILE A 13 -10.17 7.13 -6.46
C ILE A 13 -9.85 7.12 -7.96
N LEU A 14 -10.48 6.24 -8.74
CA LEU A 14 -10.30 6.16 -10.18
C LEU A 14 -10.69 7.47 -10.87
N ASN A 15 -11.82 8.08 -10.47
CA ASN A 15 -12.27 9.35 -11.03
C ASN A 15 -11.31 10.50 -10.69
N LYS A 16 -10.70 10.50 -9.50
CA LYS A 16 -9.67 11.50 -9.18
C LYS A 16 -8.46 11.39 -10.11
N ILE A 17 -8.01 10.17 -10.43
CA ILE A 17 -6.92 9.96 -11.39
C ILE A 17 -7.34 10.42 -12.78
N LYS A 18 -8.57 10.06 -13.25
CA LYS A 18 -9.10 10.47 -14.55
C LYS A 18 -9.21 11.99 -14.69
N ASN A 19 -9.58 12.69 -13.61
CA ASN A 19 -9.74 14.13 -13.58
C ASN A 19 -8.42 14.88 -13.27
N GLU A 20 -7.32 14.15 -13.11
CA GLU A 20 -6.00 14.71 -12.74
C GLU A 20 -6.01 15.49 -11.41
N GLU A 21 -6.91 15.11 -10.50
CA GLU A 21 -6.95 15.67 -9.16
C GLU A 21 -5.79 15.17 -8.32
N ASN A 22 -5.18 16.05 -7.55
CA ASN A 22 -4.12 15.66 -6.61
C ASN A 22 -4.73 15.14 -5.30
N PHE A 23 -4.22 14.00 -4.84
CA PHE A 23 -4.64 13.37 -3.59
C PHE A 23 -3.57 12.39 -3.09
N ALA A 24 -3.76 11.88 -1.90
CA ALA A 24 -2.97 10.77 -1.36
C ALA A 24 -3.88 9.59 -1.01
N PHE A 25 -3.43 8.38 -1.32
CA PHE A 25 -4.03 7.14 -0.86
C PHE A 25 -2.94 6.27 -0.25
N THR A 26 -3.07 6.00 1.04
CA THR A 26 -2.17 5.15 1.82
C THR A 26 -2.95 4.01 2.46
N ARG A 27 -2.31 2.87 2.70
CA ARG A 27 -2.97 1.67 3.21
C ARG A 27 -2.42 1.25 4.56
N PHE A 28 -3.31 0.99 5.48
CA PHE A 28 -3.04 0.41 6.78
C PHE A 28 -3.68 -0.98 6.81
N SER A 29 -2.95 -1.94 6.25
CA SER A 29 -3.34 -3.35 6.17
C SER A 29 -3.00 -4.10 7.48
N ASP A 30 -3.04 -5.42 7.44
CA ASP A 30 -2.71 -6.30 8.55
C ASP A 30 -1.30 -6.07 9.13
N GLY A 31 -0.31 -5.87 8.27
CA GLY A 31 1.05 -5.56 8.71
C GLY A 31 1.14 -4.27 9.53
N GLU A 32 0.54 -3.20 9.02
CA GLU A 32 0.48 -1.91 9.70
C GLU A 32 -0.34 -1.97 10.99
N LEU A 33 -1.40 -2.78 11.02
CA LEU A 33 -2.20 -3.03 12.22
C LEU A 33 -1.32 -3.55 13.38
N PHE A 34 -0.49 -4.57 13.13
CA PHE A 34 0.39 -5.14 14.18
C PHE A 34 1.40 -4.11 14.68
N ILE A 35 1.95 -3.29 13.80
CA ILE A 35 2.88 -2.21 14.17
C ILE A 35 2.17 -1.15 15.02
N LEU A 36 0.99 -0.68 14.60
CA LEU A 36 0.17 0.27 15.36
C LEU A 36 -0.16 -0.26 16.76
N GLN A 37 -0.50 -1.55 16.87
CA GLN A 37 -0.78 -2.23 18.14
C GLN A 37 0.48 -2.51 18.97
N ASN A 38 1.65 -2.12 18.51
CA ASN A 38 2.95 -2.43 19.16
C ASN A 38 3.20 -3.92 19.34
N LYS A 39 2.80 -4.74 18.35
CA LYS A 39 3.00 -6.18 18.35
C LYS A 39 4.14 -6.58 17.43
N HIS A 40 4.85 -7.65 17.77
CA HIS A 40 5.91 -8.17 16.93
C HIS A 40 5.37 -8.62 15.57
N LEU A 41 6.04 -8.21 14.51
CA LEU A 41 5.78 -8.63 13.13
C LEU A 41 7.09 -9.16 12.55
N LEU A 42 7.07 -10.40 12.07
CA LEU A 42 8.19 -11.01 11.36
C LEU A 42 7.66 -11.77 10.14
N LEU A 43 8.21 -11.50 8.98
CA LEU A 43 8.11 -12.34 7.79
C LEU A 43 9.53 -12.67 7.35
N SER A 44 9.92 -13.93 7.45
CA SER A 44 11.24 -14.45 7.04
C SER A 44 11.08 -15.49 5.92
N ASN A 45 12.15 -16.04 5.42
CA ASN A 45 12.11 -16.99 4.30
C ASN A 45 11.35 -18.29 4.59
N ASP A 46 11.11 -18.66 5.86
CA ASP A 46 10.42 -19.90 6.24
C ASP A 46 9.48 -19.76 7.45
N HIS A 47 9.41 -18.57 8.03
CA HIS A 47 8.71 -18.34 9.29
C HIS A 47 8.04 -16.99 9.33
N TYR A 48 6.89 -16.90 10.03
CA TYR A 48 6.22 -15.64 10.32
C TYR A 48 5.81 -15.51 11.78
N ILE A 49 5.76 -14.27 12.28
CA ILE A 49 5.16 -13.88 13.56
C ILE A 49 4.25 -12.68 13.26
N THR A 50 3.01 -12.77 13.73
CA THR A 50 2.02 -11.69 13.63
C THR A 50 1.32 -11.54 14.98
N GLY A 51 1.94 -10.71 15.86
CA GLY A 51 1.53 -10.61 17.26
C GLY A 51 1.76 -11.93 18.00
N ASP A 52 0.67 -12.53 18.50
CA ASP A 52 0.71 -13.77 19.27
C ASP A 52 0.66 -15.04 18.41
N VAL A 53 0.53 -14.89 17.09
CA VAL A 53 0.45 -15.99 16.14
C VAL A 53 1.79 -16.16 15.44
N SER A 54 2.25 -17.40 15.32
CA SER A 54 3.46 -17.74 14.56
C SER A 54 3.25 -19.02 13.76
N GLY A 55 4.00 -19.16 12.68
CA GLY A 55 3.91 -20.33 11.82
C GLY A 55 4.98 -20.35 10.74
N ARG A 56 4.81 -21.26 9.78
CA ARG A 56 5.71 -21.39 8.64
C ARG A 56 5.03 -20.94 7.37
N ASN A 57 5.71 -20.13 6.59
CA ASN A 57 5.36 -19.75 5.24
C ASN A 57 6.63 -19.31 4.51
N ILE A 58 6.63 -19.35 3.19
CA ILE A 58 7.78 -18.97 2.37
C ILE A 58 7.57 -17.51 1.93
N TYR A 59 8.54 -16.66 2.30
CA TYR A 59 8.60 -15.27 1.86
C TYR A 59 9.92 -15.03 1.13
N THR A 60 9.83 -14.49 -0.06
CA THR A 60 11.02 -14.12 -0.84
C THR A 60 11.71 -12.90 -0.23
N GLU A 61 12.94 -12.60 -0.69
CA GLU A 61 13.75 -11.50 -0.11
C GLU A 61 12.97 -10.17 -0.09
N GLU A 62 12.25 -9.87 -1.14
CA GLU A 62 11.48 -8.62 -1.28
C GLU A 62 10.29 -8.52 -0.33
N GLU A 63 9.83 -9.63 0.24
CA GLU A 63 8.69 -9.67 1.17
C GLU A 63 9.11 -9.69 2.65
N GLN A 64 10.38 -10.00 2.92
CA GLN A 64 10.87 -10.13 4.29
C GLN A 64 10.88 -8.79 5.02
N LYS A 65 10.38 -8.82 6.25
CA LYS A 65 10.34 -7.64 7.13
C LYS A 65 10.27 -8.06 8.59
N GLU A 66 10.73 -7.18 9.46
CA GLU A 66 10.63 -7.35 10.90
C GLU A 66 10.36 -6.01 11.59
N PHE A 67 9.40 -6.02 12.51
CA PHE A 67 9.17 -4.96 13.49
C PHE A 67 9.21 -5.57 14.88
N LYS A 68 10.12 -5.07 15.72
CA LYS A 68 10.25 -5.42 17.13
C LYS A 68 9.80 -4.24 17.98
N PRO A 69 8.79 -4.41 18.83
CA PRO A 69 8.25 -3.32 19.66
C PRO A 69 9.31 -2.56 20.47
N GLU A 70 10.27 -3.30 21.04
CA GLU A 70 11.30 -2.73 21.92
C GLU A 70 12.36 -1.90 21.18
N GLU A 71 12.63 -2.25 19.91
CA GLU A 71 13.71 -1.65 19.13
C GLU A 71 13.21 -0.58 18.17
N HIS A 72 11.96 -0.67 17.72
CA HIS A 72 11.45 0.07 16.55
C HIS A 72 10.35 1.09 16.89
N GLN A 73 10.34 1.60 18.13
CA GLN A 73 9.35 2.56 18.63
C GLN A 73 9.20 3.79 17.72
N PHE A 74 10.31 4.36 17.24
CA PHE A 74 10.32 5.51 16.33
C PHE A 74 9.44 5.28 15.10
N TYR A 75 9.55 4.10 14.48
CA TYR A 75 8.80 3.79 13.26
C TYR A 75 7.30 3.61 13.55
N ARG A 76 6.97 3.04 14.70
CA ARG A 76 5.58 2.96 15.14
C ARG A 76 4.98 4.34 15.38
N GLU A 77 5.69 5.25 16.02
CA GLU A 77 5.26 6.62 16.24
C GLU A 77 4.99 7.33 14.91
N LYS A 78 5.89 7.22 13.95
CA LYS A 78 5.70 7.77 12.61
C LYS A 78 4.51 7.16 11.87
N LEU A 79 4.29 5.86 11.99
CA LEU A 79 3.11 5.20 11.42
C LEU A 79 1.81 5.71 12.07
N THR A 80 1.84 5.92 13.38
CA THR A 80 0.70 6.47 14.13
C THR A 80 0.40 7.91 13.72
N GLU A 81 1.43 8.75 13.55
CA GLU A 81 1.27 10.11 13.03
C GLU A 81 0.59 10.10 11.64
N ALA A 82 1.07 9.25 10.72
CA ALA A 82 0.48 9.09 9.39
C ALA A 82 -0.98 8.59 9.46
N PHE A 83 -1.27 7.67 10.36
CA PHE A 83 -2.63 7.13 10.55
C PHE A 83 -3.60 8.17 11.11
N LEU A 84 -3.17 8.98 12.07
CA LEU A 84 -4.00 10.00 12.70
C LEU A 84 -4.12 11.30 11.87
N HIS A 85 -3.27 11.46 10.85
CA HIS A 85 -3.29 12.66 10.04
C HIS A 85 -4.61 12.80 9.26
N ASN A 86 -5.22 13.98 9.38
CA ASN A 86 -6.46 14.34 8.68
C ASN A 86 -6.25 15.62 7.87
N GLN A 87 -6.08 15.45 6.58
CA GLN A 87 -5.99 16.54 5.60
C GLN A 87 -6.95 16.23 4.45
N GLU A 88 -7.54 17.24 3.86
CA GLU A 88 -8.37 17.07 2.67
C GLU A 88 -7.57 16.36 1.56
N GLY A 89 -8.17 15.37 0.92
CA GLY A 89 -7.53 14.58 -0.12
C GLY A 89 -6.54 13.52 0.39
N TYR A 90 -6.33 13.36 1.70
CA TYR A 90 -5.51 12.30 2.27
C TYR A 90 -6.38 11.11 2.69
N PHE A 91 -6.49 10.11 1.82
CA PHE A 91 -7.30 8.91 2.03
C PHE A 91 -6.50 7.79 2.69
N LYS A 92 -7.11 7.14 3.68
CA LYS A 92 -6.52 6.03 4.44
C LYS A 92 -7.35 4.78 4.26
N GLY A 93 -6.78 3.78 3.61
CA GLY A 93 -7.36 2.45 3.55
C GLY A 93 -7.12 1.70 4.85
N ILE A 94 -8.17 1.26 5.52
CA ILE A 94 -8.09 0.42 6.72
C ILE A 94 -8.64 -0.98 6.42
N CYS A 95 -8.24 -1.96 7.21
CA CYS A 95 -8.80 -3.30 7.18
C CYS A 95 -10.28 -3.27 7.58
N THR A 96 -11.06 -4.25 7.15
CA THR A 96 -12.48 -4.33 7.46
C THR A 96 -12.82 -5.46 8.43
N ALA A 97 -14.02 -5.38 8.99
CA ALA A 97 -14.52 -6.37 9.94
C ALA A 97 -14.69 -7.79 9.35
N THR A 98 -14.72 -7.90 8.03
CA THR A 98 -14.86 -9.17 7.31
C THR A 98 -13.54 -9.70 6.77
N ASP A 99 -12.43 -9.00 7.00
CA ASP A 99 -11.10 -9.49 6.70
C ASP A 99 -10.77 -10.67 7.63
N GLY A 100 -10.56 -11.85 7.06
CA GLY A 100 -10.36 -13.09 7.82
C GLY A 100 -9.11 -13.07 8.72
N HIS A 101 -8.11 -12.25 8.39
CA HIS A 101 -6.89 -12.11 9.17
C HIS A 101 -7.00 -11.03 10.26
N VAL A 102 -7.90 -10.07 10.10
CA VAL A 102 -8.04 -8.92 11.00
C VAL A 102 -9.21 -9.08 11.93
N GLY A 103 -10.38 -9.41 11.40
CA GLY A 103 -11.62 -9.57 12.16
C GLY A 103 -12.20 -8.26 12.69
N ARG A 104 -13.42 -8.40 13.26
CA ARG A 104 -14.21 -7.24 13.72
C ARG A 104 -13.54 -6.45 14.82
N GLU A 105 -12.93 -7.10 15.80
CA GLU A 105 -12.31 -6.41 16.96
C GLU A 105 -11.17 -5.48 16.54
N ASN A 106 -10.33 -5.93 15.60
CA ASN A 106 -9.24 -5.12 15.10
C ASN A 106 -9.71 -3.97 14.21
N PHE A 107 -10.77 -4.19 13.44
CA PHE A 107 -11.42 -3.12 12.68
C PHE A 107 -11.98 -2.04 13.63
N GLU A 108 -12.71 -2.44 14.67
CA GLU A 108 -13.27 -1.52 15.67
C GLU A 108 -12.15 -0.77 16.41
N TRP A 109 -11.07 -1.47 16.75
CA TRP A 109 -9.88 -0.87 17.36
C TRP A 109 -9.23 0.20 16.45
N MET A 110 -9.11 -0.06 15.14
CA MET A 110 -8.58 0.94 14.20
C MET A 110 -9.50 2.16 14.11
N LEU A 111 -10.82 1.98 14.10
CA LEU A 111 -11.76 3.10 14.12
C LEU A 111 -11.64 3.90 15.42
N GLU A 112 -11.54 3.24 16.57
CA GLU A 112 -11.36 3.92 17.87
C GLU A 112 -10.06 4.70 17.91
N LEU A 113 -8.94 4.10 17.49
CA LEU A 113 -7.65 4.79 17.40
C LEU A 113 -7.71 6.03 16.50
N HIS A 114 -8.45 5.95 15.40
CA HIS A 114 -8.62 7.06 14.45
C HIS A 114 -9.55 8.17 14.99
N GLY A 115 -10.32 7.90 16.05
CA GLY A 115 -11.33 8.83 16.58
C GLY A 115 -12.72 8.66 15.96
N GLY A 116 -12.99 7.50 15.38
CA GLY A 116 -14.25 7.14 14.73
C GLY A 116 -14.18 7.13 13.20
N ASP A 117 -15.34 6.97 12.58
CA ASP A 117 -15.46 7.00 11.11
C ASP A 117 -15.23 8.42 10.56
N HIS A 118 -14.60 8.48 9.40
CA HIS A 118 -14.23 9.75 8.76
C HIS A 118 -14.35 9.63 7.23
N PRO A 119 -14.74 10.69 6.50
CA PRO A 119 -14.83 10.66 5.03
C PRO A 119 -13.56 10.27 4.29
N ASN A 120 -12.39 10.45 4.91
CA ASN A 120 -11.10 10.05 4.35
C ASN A 120 -10.73 8.58 4.65
N LEU A 121 -11.55 7.85 5.40
CA LEU A 121 -11.36 6.42 5.57
C LEU A 121 -11.97 5.65 4.40
N THR A 122 -11.23 4.67 3.93
CA THR A 122 -11.63 3.76 2.85
C THR A 122 -11.06 2.35 3.13
N TYR A 123 -10.96 1.50 2.14
CA TYR A 123 -10.55 0.10 2.29
C TYR A 123 -9.08 -0.11 1.97
N SER A 124 -8.34 -0.83 2.82
CA SER A 124 -6.94 -1.20 2.52
C SER A 124 -6.84 -2.09 1.27
N ASN A 125 -7.90 -2.85 0.98
CA ASN A 125 -7.99 -3.74 -0.19
C ASN A 125 -8.50 -3.04 -1.46
N LEU A 126 -8.56 -1.71 -1.47
CA LEU A 126 -9.21 -0.93 -2.52
C LEU A 126 -8.70 -1.25 -3.94
N LEU A 127 -7.40 -1.46 -4.11
CA LEU A 127 -6.74 -1.72 -5.40
C LEU A 127 -6.42 -3.20 -5.65
N ILE A 128 -6.75 -4.06 -4.69
CA ILE A 128 -6.40 -5.49 -4.70
C ILE A 128 -7.67 -6.36 -4.61
N ASN A 129 -7.51 -7.66 -4.51
CA ASN A 129 -8.61 -8.62 -4.40
C ASN A 129 -9.71 -8.35 -5.46
N ALA A 130 -10.93 -8.12 -5.08
CA ALA A 130 -12.05 -7.97 -6.02
C ALA A 130 -11.94 -6.79 -7.01
N ASN A 131 -11.18 -5.76 -6.69
CA ASN A 131 -10.96 -4.63 -7.60
C ASN A 131 -9.67 -4.78 -8.44
N TYR A 132 -8.88 -5.84 -8.25
CA TYR A 132 -7.59 -5.96 -8.92
C TYR A 132 -7.70 -5.98 -10.45
N HIS A 133 -8.70 -6.67 -11.00
CA HIS A 133 -8.96 -6.64 -12.45
C HIS A 133 -9.23 -5.21 -12.93
N ARG A 134 -9.99 -4.41 -12.19
CA ARG A 134 -10.26 -3.00 -12.49
C ARG A 134 -9.00 -2.13 -12.34
N PHE A 135 -8.14 -2.44 -11.36
CA PHE A 135 -6.84 -1.78 -11.26
C PHE A 135 -6.03 -1.99 -12.55
N VAL A 136 -5.94 -3.22 -13.04
CA VAL A 136 -5.18 -3.56 -14.26
C VAL A 136 -5.83 -2.98 -15.52
N GLU A 137 -7.15 -3.07 -15.64
CA GLU A 137 -7.88 -2.75 -16.87
C GLU A 137 -8.31 -1.29 -16.98
N GLU A 138 -8.58 -0.63 -15.85
CA GLU A 138 -9.10 0.74 -15.84
C GLU A 138 -8.12 1.77 -15.26
N MET A 139 -7.35 1.44 -14.20
CA MET A 139 -6.50 2.40 -13.49
C MET A 139 -5.08 2.44 -14.04
N ALA A 140 -4.40 1.30 -14.17
CA ALA A 140 -3.02 1.26 -14.62
C ALA A 140 -2.80 1.86 -16.02
N PRO A 141 -3.72 1.72 -17.00
CA PRO A 141 -3.62 2.41 -18.29
C PRO A 141 -3.59 3.93 -18.20
N LEU A 142 -4.17 4.52 -17.15
CA LEU A 142 -4.18 5.98 -16.93
C LEU A 142 -2.81 6.53 -16.51
N PHE A 143 -1.86 5.67 -16.20
CA PHE A 143 -0.48 6.06 -15.90
C PHE A 143 0.34 6.34 -17.15
N ALA A 144 -0.10 5.84 -18.32
CA ALA A 144 0.58 6.11 -19.58
C ALA A 144 0.56 7.59 -19.93
N GLY A 145 1.74 8.15 -20.24
CA GLY A 145 1.91 9.57 -20.56
C GLY A 145 1.87 10.52 -19.36
N ARG A 146 1.85 9.99 -18.12
CA ARG A 146 1.95 10.79 -16.89
C ARG A 146 3.40 10.85 -16.40
N ASP A 147 3.75 11.91 -15.72
CA ASP A 147 5.04 12.04 -15.02
C ASP A 147 4.99 11.24 -13.72
N ILE A 148 5.82 10.19 -13.61
CA ILE A 148 5.74 9.23 -12.52
C ILE A 148 7.07 9.10 -11.79
N LEU A 149 7.01 9.17 -10.45
CA LEU A 149 8.05 8.72 -9.54
C LEU A 149 7.63 7.37 -8.94
N TYR A 150 8.58 6.48 -8.69
CA TYR A 150 8.25 5.16 -8.13
C TYR A 150 9.19 4.77 -6.99
N VAL A 151 8.62 4.45 -5.83
CA VAL A 151 9.32 3.82 -4.70
C VAL A 151 9.10 2.31 -4.80
N ALA A 152 10.12 1.56 -5.20
CA ALA A 152 10.02 0.14 -5.53
C ALA A 152 11.24 -0.66 -5.07
N ASN A 153 11.07 -1.97 -4.95
CA ASN A 153 12.16 -2.87 -4.60
C ASN A 153 13.28 -2.81 -5.67
N LYS A 154 14.54 -2.81 -5.23
CA LYS A 154 15.74 -2.82 -6.09
C LYS A 154 15.81 -3.98 -7.07
N LEU A 155 15.08 -5.09 -6.80
CA LEU A 155 14.98 -6.26 -7.66
C LEU A 155 13.93 -6.08 -8.76
N ALA A 156 13.12 -5.03 -8.72
CA ALA A 156 12.06 -4.79 -9.69
C ALA A 156 12.61 -4.39 -11.05
N ASN A 157 12.19 -5.08 -12.09
CA ASN A 157 12.53 -4.73 -13.47
C ASN A 157 11.57 -3.68 -14.03
N ILE A 158 11.86 -2.43 -13.74
CA ILE A 158 11.01 -1.27 -14.09
C ILE A 158 10.79 -1.16 -15.61
N SER A 159 11.73 -1.62 -16.44
CA SER A 159 11.62 -1.51 -17.90
C SER A 159 10.48 -2.34 -18.51
N LYS A 160 9.86 -3.23 -17.74
CA LYS A 160 8.71 -4.04 -18.17
C LYS A 160 7.35 -3.39 -17.93
N LEU A 161 7.32 -2.26 -17.23
CA LEU A 161 6.07 -1.53 -17.04
C LEU A 161 5.54 -0.98 -18.37
N PRO A 162 4.21 -0.96 -18.58
CA PRO A 162 3.59 -0.42 -19.79
C PRO A 162 3.55 1.12 -19.82
N PHE A 163 4.23 1.79 -18.89
CA PHE A 163 4.36 3.24 -18.79
C PHE A 163 5.75 3.62 -18.28
N GLU A 164 6.16 4.85 -18.54
CA GLU A 164 7.49 5.35 -18.19
C GLU A 164 7.56 5.79 -16.72
N ILE A 165 8.71 5.56 -16.10
CA ILE A 165 9.06 6.04 -14.77
C ILE A 165 10.20 7.03 -14.90
N GLU A 166 9.98 8.29 -14.55
CA GLU A 166 11.03 9.32 -14.59
C GLU A 166 12.14 9.04 -13.57
N LYS A 167 11.74 8.65 -12.35
CA LYS A 167 12.70 8.39 -11.28
C LYS A 167 12.21 7.26 -10.38
N THR A 168 13.07 6.27 -10.16
CA THR A 168 12.89 5.22 -9.16
C THR A 168 13.70 5.51 -7.90
N PHE A 169 13.08 5.31 -6.74
CA PHE A 169 13.72 5.28 -5.43
C PHE A 169 13.74 3.84 -4.96
N GLU A 170 14.94 3.27 -4.92
CA GLU A 170 15.13 1.85 -4.65
C GLU A 170 15.08 1.55 -3.15
N ILE A 171 14.40 0.46 -2.81
CA ILE A 171 14.32 -0.08 -1.46
C ILE A 171 14.73 -1.55 -1.45
N GLY A 172 15.15 -2.02 -0.29
CA GLY A 172 15.53 -3.42 -0.05
C GLY A 172 14.63 -4.10 0.96
N THR A 173 15.16 -5.16 1.53
CA THR A 173 14.52 -5.96 2.59
C THR A 173 14.31 -5.12 3.84
N ASN A 174 13.17 -5.31 4.51
CA ASN A 174 12.77 -4.56 5.71
C ASN A 174 12.86 -3.05 5.53
N CYS A 175 12.36 -2.56 4.40
CA CYS A 175 12.55 -1.19 3.94
C CYS A 175 12.04 -0.14 4.94
N MET A 176 11.01 -0.43 5.71
CA MET A 176 10.49 0.44 6.75
C MET A 176 11.60 0.90 7.71
N ILE A 177 12.51 0.00 8.07
CA ILE A 177 13.64 0.24 8.97
C ILE A 177 14.88 0.66 8.16
N ASN A 178 15.28 -0.19 7.21
CA ASN A 178 16.58 -0.08 6.53
C ASN A 178 16.64 1.04 5.49
N ASN A 179 15.49 1.47 4.97
CA ASN A 179 15.40 2.47 3.92
C ASN A 179 14.57 3.70 4.32
N TYR A 180 14.43 3.98 5.61
CA TYR A 180 13.63 5.14 6.06
C TYR A 180 14.12 6.47 5.46
N ASN A 181 15.40 6.60 5.16
CA ASN A 181 16.00 7.75 4.49
C ASN A 181 15.41 8.04 3.09
N VAL A 182 14.72 7.07 2.48
CA VAL A 182 14.02 7.27 1.20
C VAL A 182 12.90 8.31 1.33
N VAL A 183 12.31 8.47 2.51
CA VAL A 183 11.33 9.54 2.78
C VAL A 183 11.93 10.91 2.41
N GLU A 184 13.10 11.22 2.96
CA GLU A 184 13.78 12.49 2.69
C GLU A 184 14.30 12.58 1.24
N GLN A 185 14.69 11.46 0.63
CA GLN A 185 15.12 11.46 -0.77
C GLN A 185 13.98 11.86 -1.71
N VAL A 186 12.76 11.31 -1.50
CA VAL A 186 11.57 11.64 -2.29
C VAL A 186 11.18 13.10 -2.08
N LYS A 187 11.09 13.56 -0.82
CA LYS A 187 10.78 14.96 -0.49
C LYS A 187 11.75 15.92 -1.18
N ASN A 188 13.04 15.72 -0.96
CA ASN A 188 14.08 16.59 -1.53
C ASN A 188 14.06 16.58 -3.07
N TYR A 189 13.73 15.46 -3.70
CA TYR A 189 13.62 15.39 -5.15
C TYR A 189 12.44 16.21 -5.66
N ILE A 190 11.27 16.09 -5.03
CA ILE A 190 10.06 16.85 -5.35
C ILE A 190 10.33 18.37 -5.18
N ASP A 191 10.87 18.77 -4.06
CA ASP A 191 11.10 20.18 -3.73
C ASP A 191 12.17 20.83 -4.62
N LYS A 192 13.32 20.15 -4.78
CA LYS A 192 14.43 20.64 -5.60
C LYS A 192 14.01 20.86 -7.05
N ASN A 193 13.19 19.97 -7.59
CA ASN A 193 12.71 20.04 -8.97
C ASN A 193 11.37 20.77 -9.09
N ARG A 194 10.76 21.21 -7.97
CA ARG A 194 9.47 21.92 -7.91
C ARG A 194 8.35 21.15 -8.63
N LEU A 195 8.30 19.83 -8.41
CA LEU A 195 7.39 18.95 -9.12
C LEU A 195 5.93 19.19 -8.71
N LYS A 196 5.04 19.20 -9.71
CA LYS A 196 3.61 19.37 -9.55
C LYS A 196 2.86 18.53 -10.59
N GLY A 197 1.74 17.93 -10.19
CA GLY A 197 0.94 17.06 -11.05
C GLY A 197 1.54 15.68 -11.29
N TYR A 198 2.63 15.35 -10.59
CA TYR A 198 3.24 14.03 -10.64
C TYR A 198 2.42 12.98 -9.92
N ILE A 199 2.56 11.74 -10.36
CA ILE A 199 2.08 10.57 -9.62
C ILE A 199 3.27 9.91 -8.95
N VAL A 200 3.24 9.79 -7.63
CA VAL A 200 4.23 9.07 -6.83
C VAL A 200 3.63 7.72 -6.46
N LEU A 201 4.06 6.67 -7.13
CA LEU A 201 3.67 5.30 -6.82
C LEU A 201 4.56 4.73 -5.70
N CYS A 202 3.97 3.99 -4.78
CA CYS A 202 4.67 3.34 -3.69
C CYS A 202 4.34 1.85 -3.63
N SER A 203 5.37 1.00 -3.64
CA SER A 203 5.31 -0.46 -3.43
C SER A 203 6.34 -0.83 -2.35
N ALA A 204 6.15 -0.30 -1.12
CA ALA A 204 7.19 -0.26 -0.11
C ALA A 204 6.69 -0.63 1.30
N ALA A 205 5.68 -1.50 1.42
CA ALA A 205 5.06 -1.87 2.69
C ALA A 205 4.82 -0.61 3.57
N SER A 206 5.07 -0.67 4.88
CA SER A 206 4.83 0.47 5.79
C SER A 206 5.69 1.71 5.48
N LEU A 207 6.78 1.59 4.71
CA LEU A 207 7.53 2.77 4.23
C LEU A 207 6.67 3.64 3.29
N SER A 208 5.73 3.02 2.54
CA SER A 208 4.77 3.76 1.72
C SER A 208 3.98 4.78 2.55
N ASN A 209 3.55 4.40 3.76
CA ASN A 209 2.80 5.27 4.66
C ASN A 209 3.62 6.52 5.05
N TYR A 210 4.91 6.34 5.34
CA TYR A 210 5.78 7.45 5.73
C TYR A 210 6.07 8.38 4.56
N VAL A 211 6.41 7.83 3.38
CA VAL A 211 6.67 8.63 2.17
C VAL A 211 5.43 9.44 1.82
N ILE A 212 4.26 8.78 1.75
CA ILE A 212 3.01 9.44 1.36
C ILE A 212 2.62 10.52 2.37
N TYR A 213 2.69 10.21 3.67
CA TYR A 213 2.35 11.15 4.73
C TYR A 213 3.25 12.39 4.70
N GLU A 214 4.57 12.19 4.75
CA GLU A 214 5.52 13.29 4.85
C GLU A 214 5.53 14.16 3.58
N CYS A 215 5.44 13.54 2.39
CA CYS A 215 5.43 14.28 1.14
C CYS A 215 4.12 15.03 0.90
N TYR A 216 2.96 14.38 1.13
CA TYR A 216 1.66 15.01 0.87
C TYR A 216 1.35 16.14 1.86
N ARG A 217 1.74 15.98 3.12
CA ARG A 217 1.60 17.02 4.14
C ARG A 217 2.29 18.32 3.75
N GLU A 218 3.46 18.23 3.15
CA GLU A 218 4.25 19.39 2.75
C GLU A 218 3.90 19.91 1.35
N ASN A 219 3.58 18.99 0.42
CA ASN A 219 3.28 19.34 -0.97
C ASN A 219 2.11 18.50 -1.51
N SER A 220 0.89 18.97 -1.32
CA SER A 220 -0.33 18.33 -1.85
C SER A 220 -0.60 18.61 -3.33
N GLN A 221 0.37 19.14 -4.09
CA GLN A 221 0.23 19.41 -5.52
C GLN A 221 0.61 18.21 -6.41
N ASN A 222 0.82 17.05 -5.81
CA ASN A 222 1.09 15.78 -6.48
C ASN A 222 0.13 14.70 -5.98
N THR A 223 0.01 13.62 -6.73
CA THR A 223 -0.77 12.43 -6.34
C THR A 223 0.15 11.37 -5.77
N PHE A 224 -0.21 10.79 -4.63
CA PHE A 224 0.56 9.74 -3.97
C PHE A 224 -0.31 8.49 -3.81
N LEU A 225 0.18 7.33 -4.29
CA LEU A 225 -0.58 6.09 -4.31
C LEU A 225 0.23 4.93 -3.72
N ASP A 226 -0.23 4.38 -2.61
CA ASP A 226 0.21 3.06 -2.16
C ASP A 226 -0.49 1.98 -3.00
N ILE A 227 0.22 1.45 -3.96
CA ILE A 227 -0.27 0.38 -4.85
C ILE A 227 0.14 -1.02 -4.37
N GLY A 228 0.92 -1.13 -3.28
CA GLY A 228 1.38 -2.39 -2.74
C GLY A 228 2.03 -3.29 -3.81
N SER A 229 1.59 -4.54 -3.89
CA SER A 229 2.11 -5.53 -4.85
C SER A 229 1.38 -5.57 -6.19
N CYS A 230 0.53 -4.59 -6.52
CA CYS A 230 -0.30 -4.64 -7.73
C CYS A 230 0.49 -4.80 -9.03
N LEU A 231 1.70 -4.26 -9.09
CA LEU A 231 2.56 -4.33 -10.28
C LEU A 231 3.61 -5.45 -10.24
N ASN A 232 3.73 -6.20 -9.15
CA ASN A 232 4.75 -7.25 -8.99
C ASN A 232 4.82 -8.24 -10.18
N PRO A 233 3.69 -8.70 -10.76
CA PRO A 233 3.73 -9.58 -11.93
C PRO A 233 4.42 -8.99 -13.16
N LEU A 234 4.43 -7.65 -13.29
CA LEU A 234 5.06 -6.93 -14.39
C LEU A 234 6.52 -6.54 -14.09
N LEU A 235 7.02 -6.79 -12.89
CA LEU A 235 8.32 -6.32 -12.40
C LEU A 235 9.35 -7.44 -12.23
N ASP A 236 9.06 -8.65 -12.68
CA ASP A 236 9.88 -9.88 -12.46
C ASP A 236 10.05 -10.24 -10.96
N LEU A 237 9.19 -9.76 -10.09
CA LEU A 237 9.18 -10.15 -8.69
C LEU A 237 8.38 -11.44 -8.52
N GLU A 238 8.94 -12.45 -7.88
CA GLU A 238 8.38 -13.82 -7.88
C GLU A 238 7.55 -14.16 -6.63
N GLY A 239 7.76 -13.46 -5.51
CA GLY A 239 7.15 -13.78 -4.21
C GLY A 239 5.62 -13.81 -4.22
N TRP A 240 5.00 -12.97 -5.04
CA TRP A 240 3.55 -12.91 -5.17
C TRP A 240 2.91 -14.26 -5.56
N LYS A 241 3.64 -15.14 -6.26
CA LYS A 241 3.14 -16.46 -6.67
C LYS A 241 2.80 -17.37 -5.48
N HIS A 242 3.37 -17.10 -4.33
CA HIS A 242 3.19 -17.88 -3.10
C HIS A 242 2.33 -17.17 -2.06
N THR A 243 2.24 -15.84 -2.14
CA THR A 243 1.70 -15.02 -1.04
C THR A 243 0.52 -14.13 -1.44
N ARG A 244 0.21 -14.00 -2.75
CA ARG A 244 -0.83 -13.10 -3.25
C ARG A 244 -1.84 -13.84 -4.14
N GLY A 245 -2.84 -14.46 -3.51
CA GLY A 245 -3.86 -15.25 -4.21
C GLY A 245 -4.58 -14.48 -5.31
N TYR A 246 -4.86 -13.20 -5.14
CA TYR A 246 -5.50 -12.37 -6.17
C TYR A 246 -4.64 -12.18 -7.43
N LEU A 247 -3.31 -12.11 -7.28
CA LEU A 247 -2.40 -12.04 -8.41
C LEU A 247 -2.31 -13.38 -9.16
N THR A 248 -2.22 -14.48 -8.41
CA THR A 248 -2.20 -15.83 -9.02
C THR A 248 -3.51 -16.12 -9.75
N SER A 249 -4.64 -15.73 -9.20
CA SER A 249 -5.95 -15.90 -9.85
C SER A 249 -6.04 -15.14 -11.16
N TYR A 250 -5.61 -13.89 -11.17
CA TYR A 250 -5.67 -13.06 -12.37
C TYR A 250 -4.65 -13.48 -13.44
N TRP A 251 -3.38 -13.66 -13.06
CA TRP A 251 -2.27 -13.82 -14.01
C TRP A 251 -1.99 -15.26 -14.41
N LEU A 252 -2.23 -16.22 -13.53
CA LEU A 252 -1.87 -17.62 -13.79
C LEU A 252 -3.08 -18.49 -14.13
N ASN A 253 -4.23 -18.25 -13.55
CA ASN A 253 -5.38 -19.13 -13.73
C ASN A 253 -6.32 -18.67 -14.85
N ALA A 254 -6.17 -17.47 -15.37
CA ALA A 254 -7.01 -16.89 -16.45
C ALA A 254 -8.53 -17.10 -16.25
N GLN A 255 -8.93 -17.42 -15.03
CA GLN A 255 -10.31 -17.74 -14.68
C GLN A 255 -10.89 -16.54 -13.97
N SER A 256 -11.90 -15.98 -14.57
CA SER A 256 -12.86 -15.09 -13.95
C SER A 256 -12.26 -13.85 -13.26
N PRO A 257 -12.86 -12.70 -13.43
CA PRO A 257 -12.55 -11.56 -12.59
C PRO A 257 -12.55 -12.00 -11.14
N PHE A 258 -11.46 -11.77 -10.43
CA PHE A 258 -11.26 -12.17 -9.05
C PHE A 258 -12.47 -11.83 -8.16
N GLY A 259 -13.16 -10.74 -8.48
CA GLY A 259 -14.30 -10.23 -7.74
C GLY A 259 -15.59 -11.04 -7.80
N SER A 260 -15.68 -12.05 -8.67
CA SER A 260 -16.91 -12.86 -8.77
C SER A 260 -16.90 -14.10 -7.89
N GLN A 261 -15.75 -14.48 -7.32
CA GLN A 261 -15.58 -15.75 -6.60
C GLN A 261 -14.95 -15.63 -5.23
N VAL A 262 -14.39 -14.47 -4.90
CA VAL A 262 -13.69 -14.28 -3.64
C VAL A 262 -14.42 -13.21 -2.86
N ASP A 263 -14.82 -13.56 -1.66
CA ASP A 263 -15.15 -12.55 -0.67
C ASP A 263 -13.93 -11.65 -0.52
N VAL A 264 -14.10 -10.38 -0.77
CA VAL A 264 -13.03 -9.38 -0.77
C VAL A 264 -12.24 -9.38 0.53
N TRP A 265 -12.86 -9.91 1.55
CA TRP A 265 -12.42 -9.76 2.92
C TRP A 265 -12.11 -11.10 3.59
N SER A 266 -12.29 -12.21 2.90
CA SER A 266 -11.99 -13.55 3.40
C SER A 266 -10.53 -13.93 3.15
#